data_297a2bfd1116d3d04822a43f2d063910
#
_entry.id   297a2bfd1116d3d04822a43f2d063910
#
_cell.length_a   1.000
_cell.length_b   1.000
_cell.length_c   1.000
_cell.angle_alpha   90.00
_cell.angle_beta   90.00
_cell.angle_gamma   90.00
#
_symmetry.space_group_name_H-M   'P 1'
#
loop_
_entity.id
_entity.type
_entity.pdbx_description
1 polymer ?
#
loop_
_entity_poly.entity_id
_entity_poly.type
_entity_poly.pdbx_seq_one_letter_code
_entity_poly.pdbx_strand_id
1 'polypeptide(L)'
;CIVSALWPERVTALVSGNSYNIQNIARALEPAPPAAEAAYWYQYYFHSERGRNGLNKDRRAVARQLWAMWSPHWNFDDATFERSADAFDNPDFVEIVIHSYRHRYGLVPGDPAVALIETRLTAQPPISVAAITIDGTGDGVSGSTKQHAKRFTGPHEHREFDRAGHNLP
;
A
#
# COMPACT_ATOMS: atom_id res chain seq x y z
N CYS A 1 -6.67 -6.00 6.59
CA CYS A 1 -6.02 -7.33 6.51
C CYS A 1 -5.36 -7.75 7.83
N ILE A 2 -4.51 -6.91 8.46
CA ILE A 2 -3.76 -7.30 9.68
C ILE A 2 -4.70 -7.74 10.80
N VAL A 3 -5.70 -6.91 11.15
CA VAL A 3 -6.66 -7.26 12.21
C VAL A 3 -7.46 -8.51 11.86
N SER A 4 -7.91 -8.64 10.59
CA SER A 4 -8.66 -9.81 10.11
C SER A 4 -7.84 -11.11 10.16
N ALA A 5 -6.52 -11.02 10.00
CA ALA A 5 -5.64 -12.18 10.04
C ALA A 5 -5.22 -12.57 11.46
N LEU A 6 -4.98 -11.59 12.34
CA LEU A 6 -4.44 -11.84 13.68
C LEU A 6 -5.50 -11.95 14.79
N TRP A 7 -6.68 -11.36 14.56
CA TRP A 7 -7.82 -11.31 15.50
C TRP A 7 -9.14 -11.46 14.73
N PRO A 8 -9.36 -12.60 14.02
CA PRO A 8 -10.55 -12.78 13.18
C PRO A 8 -11.86 -12.64 13.95
N GLU A 9 -11.87 -12.96 15.23
CA GLU A 9 -13.04 -12.81 16.11
C GLU A 9 -13.53 -11.36 16.27
N ARG A 10 -12.71 -10.39 15.88
CA ARG A 10 -13.02 -8.96 15.93
C ARG A 10 -13.57 -8.40 14.60
N VAL A 11 -13.64 -9.23 13.57
CA VAL A 11 -13.98 -8.80 12.21
C VAL A 11 -15.06 -9.68 11.64
N THR A 12 -16.20 -9.12 11.35
CA THR A 12 -17.34 -9.84 10.74
C THR A 12 -17.07 -10.12 9.26
N ALA A 13 -16.55 -9.13 8.53
CA ALA A 13 -16.23 -9.24 7.11
C ALA A 13 -15.16 -8.21 6.73
N LEU A 14 -14.47 -8.46 5.62
CA LEU A 14 -13.42 -7.60 5.07
C LEU A 14 -13.76 -7.20 3.64
N VAL A 15 -13.63 -5.92 3.31
CA VAL A 15 -13.48 -5.45 1.92
C VAL A 15 -12.08 -4.83 1.81
N SER A 16 -11.29 -5.28 0.83
CA SER A 16 -9.92 -4.83 0.67
C SER A 16 -9.61 -4.48 -0.79
N GLY A 17 -9.26 -3.22 -1.04
CA GLY A 17 -8.63 -2.82 -2.29
C GLY A 17 -7.20 -3.37 -2.38
N ASN A 18 -6.78 -3.76 -3.59
CA ASN A 18 -5.47 -4.34 -3.85
C ASN A 18 -5.16 -5.60 -2.99
N SER A 19 -6.22 -6.33 -2.61
CA SER A 19 -6.23 -7.69 -2.06
C SER A 19 -5.55 -7.87 -0.69
N TYR A 20 -4.57 -8.80 -0.58
CA TYR A 20 -3.92 -9.16 0.67
C TYR A 20 -2.78 -8.17 0.98
N ASN A 21 -3.06 -7.21 1.86
CA ASN A 21 -2.16 -6.08 2.17
C ASN A 21 -1.30 -6.33 3.41
N ILE A 22 -0.86 -7.57 3.65
CA ILE A 22 0.15 -7.88 4.66
C ILE A 22 1.48 -8.04 3.96
N GLN A 23 2.35 -7.05 4.12
CA GLN A 23 3.65 -7.05 3.47
C GLN A 23 4.59 -8.05 4.12
N ASN A 24 5.35 -8.77 3.30
CA ASN A 24 6.39 -9.67 3.78
C ASN A 24 7.74 -8.96 3.85
N ILE A 25 7.98 -8.24 4.94
CA ILE A 25 9.22 -7.47 5.14
C ILE A 25 10.45 -8.40 5.18
N ALA A 26 10.32 -9.63 5.66
CA ALA A 26 11.43 -10.59 5.68
C ALA A 26 11.95 -10.96 4.29
N ARG A 27 11.13 -10.77 3.24
CA ARG A 27 11.48 -11.01 1.83
C ARG A 27 11.64 -9.72 1.02
N ALA A 28 11.72 -8.58 1.67
CA ALA A 28 11.74 -7.28 1.01
C ALA A 28 12.96 -7.04 0.11
N LEU A 29 14.04 -7.81 0.29
CA LEU A 29 15.25 -7.73 -0.55
C LEU A 29 15.19 -8.65 -1.78
N GLU A 30 14.14 -9.44 -1.95
CA GLU A 30 13.94 -10.23 -3.15
C GLU A 30 13.41 -9.32 -4.26
N PRO A 31 14.13 -9.19 -5.39
CA PRO A 31 13.70 -8.28 -6.44
C PRO A 31 12.43 -8.78 -7.15
N ALA A 32 11.57 -7.86 -7.50
CA ALA A 32 10.44 -8.11 -8.39
C ALA A 32 10.89 -8.11 -9.87
N PRO A 33 10.03 -8.51 -10.82
CA PRO A 33 10.33 -8.34 -12.24
C PRO A 33 10.60 -6.86 -12.57
N PRO A 34 11.53 -6.56 -13.52
CA PRO A 34 11.97 -5.19 -13.79
C PRO A 34 10.85 -4.18 -14.09
N ALA A 35 9.77 -4.61 -14.72
CA ALA A 35 8.62 -3.73 -14.98
C ALA A 35 7.90 -3.30 -13.70
N ALA A 36 7.79 -4.20 -12.72
CA ALA A 36 7.21 -3.88 -11.40
C ALA A 36 8.16 -2.97 -10.61
N GLU A 37 9.48 -3.25 -10.64
CA GLU A 37 10.48 -2.38 -10.02
C GLU A 37 10.42 -0.96 -10.56
N ALA A 38 10.25 -0.79 -11.88
CA ALA A 38 10.10 0.52 -12.50
C ALA A 38 8.84 1.26 -12.02
N ALA A 39 7.73 0.55 -11.78
CA ALA A 39 6.51 1.13 -11.22
C ALA A 39 6.71 1.58 -9.75
N TYR A 40 7.64 0.98 -9.02
CA TYR A 40 7.94 1.28 -7.61
C TYR A 40 9.05 2.32 -7.43
N TRP A 41 9.48 3.03 -8.48
CA TRP A 41 10.59 3.99 -8.43
C TRP A 41 10.51 4.97 -7.24
N TYR A 42 9.30 5.43 -6.89
CA TYR A 42 9.07 6.37 -5.79
C TYR A 42 9.43 5.77 -4.43
N GLN A 43 9.27 4.46 -4.25
CA GLN A 43 9.64 3.77 -3.01
C GLN A 43 11.16 3.87 -2.81
N TYR A 44 11.95 3.62 -3.86
CA TYR A 44 13.41 3.76 -3.83
C TYR A 44 13.86 5.20 -3.71
N TYR A 45 13.13 6.13 -4.34
CA TYR A 45 13.36 7.56 -4.18
C TYR A 45 13.30 7.97 -2.70
N PHE A 46 12.30 7.49 -1.97
CA PHE A 46 12.11 7.75 -0.54
C PHE A 46 13.12 7.00 0.36
N HIS A 47 13.92 6.08 -0.15
CA HIS A 47 15.04 5.52 0.61
C HIS A 47 16.21 6.52 0.73
N SER A 48 16.29 7.50 -0.17
CA SER A 48 17.42 8.42 -0.29
C SER A 48 17.15 9.77 0.39
N GLU A 49 18.23 10.47 0.72
CA GLU A 49 18.13 11.87 1.19
C GLU A 49 17.62 12.81 0.08
N ARG A 50 17.85 12.46 -1.20
CA ARG A 50 17.25 13.18 -2.32
C ARG A 50 15.73 13.12 -2.29
N GLY A 51 15.16 11.95 -1.99
CA GLY A 51 13.72 11.75 -1.84
C GLY A 51 13.14 12.51 -0.65
N ARG A 52 13.83 12.49 0.49
CA ARG A 52 13.49 13.30 1.66
C ARG A 52 13.42 14.79 1.31
N ASN A 53 14.47 15.30 0.66
CA ASN A 53 14.55 16.71 0.27
C ASN A 53 13.48 17.08 -0.76
N GLY A 54 13.17 16.19 -1.71
CA GLY A 54 12.11 16.39 -2.68
C GLY A 54 10.73 16.48 -2.02
N LEU A 55 10.45 15.59 -1.09
CA LEU A 55 9.20 15.58 -0.33
C LEU A 55 9.08 16.84 0.57
N ASN A 56 10.17 17.27 1.22
CA ASN A 56 10.20 18.51 1.99
C ASN A 56 9.97 19.74 1.13
N LYS A 57 10.50 19.74 -0.09
CA LYS A 57 10.39 20.88 -1.00
C LYS A 57 8.97 21.11 -1.50
N ASP A 58 8.28 20.04 -1.91
CA ASP A 58 6.91 20.14 -2.43
C ASP A 58 6.17 18.79 -2.31
N ARG A 59 5.64 18.53 -1.12
CA ARG A 59 4.91 17.30 -0.82
C ARG A 59 3.61 17.19 -1.63
N ARG A 60 2.96 18.33 -1.94
CA ARG A 60 1.72 18.34 -2.73
C ARG A 60 1.98 17.97 -4.19
N ALA A 61 3.02 18.51 -4.82
CA ALA A 61 3.36 18.13 -6.18
C ALA A 61 3.78 16.65 -6.28
N VAL A 62 4.57 16.15 -5.32
CA VAL A 62 4.94 14.73 -5.28
C VAL A 62 3.70 13.84 -5.13
N ALA A 63 2.79 14.16 -4.22
CA ALA A 63 1.57 13.39 -4.01
C ALA A 63 0.66 13.41 -5.25
N ARG A 64 0.47 14.58 -5.87
CA ARG A 64 -0.34 14.73 -7.09
C ARG A 64 0.23 13.92 -8.25
N GLN A 65 1.56 13.93 -8.42
CA GLN A 65 2.23 13.11 -9.43
C GLN A 65 1.99 11.61 -9.20
N LEU A 66 2.09 11.16 -7.95
CA LEU A 66 1.83 9.77 -7.61
C LEU A 66 0.37 9.38 -7.84
N TRP A 67 -0.61 10.22 -7.47
CA TRP A 67 -2.02 9.96 -7.75
C TRP A 67 -2.29 9.79 -9.25
N ALA A 68 -1.73 10.68 -10.07
CA ALA A 68 -1.88 10.59 -11.52
C ALA A 68 -1.25 9.32 -12.11
N MET A 69 -0.10 8.90 -11.59
CA MET A 69 0.56 7.66 -12.02
C MET A 69 -0.19 6.40 -11.57
N TRP A 70 -0.70 6.41 -10.34
CA TRP A 70 -1.38 5.25 -9.75
C TRP A 70 -2.77 5.03 -10.32
N SER A 71 -3.42 6.13 -10.77
CA SER A 71 -4.79 6.10 -11.29
C SER A 71 -4.88 6.89 -12.60
N PRO A 72 -4.25 6.40 -13.68
CA PRO A 72 -4.08 7.17 -14.93
C PRO A 72 -5.39 7.50 -15.65
N HIS A 73 -6.48 6.81 -15.31
CA HIS A 73 -7.82 7.08 -15.85
C HIS A 73 -8.69 7.95 -14.94
N TRP A 74 -8.18 8.34 -13.78
CA TRP A 74 -8.92 9.16 -12.84
C TRP A 74 -8.60 10.65 -13.05
N ASN A 75 -9.51 11.37 -13.66
CA ASN A 75 -9.42 12.82 -13.86
C ASN A 75 -9.91 13.53 -12.59
N PHE A 76 -9.14 13.47 -11.51
CA PHE A 76 -9.47 14.21 -10.30
C PHE A 76 -9.21 15.71 -10.47
N ASP A 77 -10.11 16.53 -9.97
CA ASP A 77 -9.98 17.99 -9.93
C ASP A 77 -9.19 18.47 -8.69
N ASP A 78 -8.88 19.76 -8.68
CA ASP A 78 -8.16 20.36 -7.58
C ASP A 78 -8.94 20.27 -6.26
N ALA A 79 -10.25 20.41 -6.29
CA ALA A 79 -11.08 20.30 -5.09
C ALA A 79 -11.02 18.89 -4.47
N THR A 80 -10.97 17.86 -5.30
CA THR A 80 -10.81 16.48 -4.86
C THR A 80 -9.44 16.26 -4.21
N PHE A 81 -8.39 16.79 -4.82
CA PHE A 81 -7.05 16.69 -4.27
C PHE A 81 -6.92 17.45 -2.94
N GLU A 82 -7.40 18.69 -2.89
CA GLU A 82 -7.29 19.56 -1.71
C GLU A 82 -8.02 18.98 -0.48
N ARG A 83 -9.10 18.24 -0.65
CA ARG A 83 -9.76 17.54 0.48
C ARG A 83 -8.84 16.59 1.25
N SER A 84 -7.84 16.04 0.59
CA SER A 84 -6.85 15.15 1.22
C SER A 84 -5.53 15.88 1.54
N ALA A 85 -5.28 17.02 0.91
CA ALA A 85 -4.00 17.69 0.94
C ALA A 85 -3.68 18.35 2.28
N ASP A 86 -4.67 18.62 3.12
CA ASP A 86 -4.46 19.13 4.49
C ASP A 86 -3.62 18.15 5.33
N ALA A 87 -3.73 16.83 5.06
CA ALA A 87 -2.92 15.83 5.74
C ALA A 87 -1.42 15.98 5.45
N PHE A 88 -1.05 16.59 4.32
CA PHE A 88 0.35 16.83 3.95
C PHE A 88 0.99 17.93 4.80
N ASP A 89 0.20 18.78 5.45
CA ASP A 89 0.68 19.87 6.30
C ASP A 89 1.04 19.40 7.72
N ASN A 90 0.79 18.12 8.03
CA ASN A 90 1.30 17.49 9.25
C ASN A 90 2.84 17.68 9.32
N PRO A 91 3.38 18.26 10.39
CA PRO A 91 4.82 18.46 10.55
C PRO A 91 5.63 17.16 10.45
N ASP A 92 5.06 16.04 10.85
CA ASP A 92 5.72 14.73 10.83
C ASP A 92 5.54 13.99 9.50
N PHE A 93 4.81 14.55 8.52
CA PHE A 93 4.45 13.88 7.27
C PHE A 93 5.67 13.30 6.55
N VAL A 94 6.73 14.10 6.39
CA VAL A 94 7.94 13.67 5.66
C VAL A 94 8.62 12.52 6.38
N GLU A 95 8.80 12.62 7.69
CA GLU A 95 9.45 11.58 8.47
C GLU A 95 8.64 10.27 8.48
N ILE A 96 7.33 10.36 8.58
CA ILE A 96 6.42 9.21 8.52
C ILE A 96 6.54 8.51 7.15
N VAL A 97 6.50 9.26 6.05
CA VAL A 97 6.62 8.69 4.70
C VAL A 97 7.98 8.04 4.49
N ILE A 98 9.06 8.74 4.80
CA ILE A 98 10.43 8.23 4.64
C ILE A 98 10.65 6.99 5.50
N HIS A 99 10.25 7.02 6.78
CA HIS A 99 10.36 5.88 7.68
C HIS A 99 9.55 4.69 7.16
N SER A 100 8.30 4.92 6.74
CA SER A 100 7.41 3.87 6.25
C SER A 100 8.01 3.11 5.06
N TYR A 101 8.57 3.84 4.06
CA TYR A 101 9.18 3.19 2.90
C TYR A 101 10.53 2.54 3.24
N ARG A 102 11.33 3.09 4.13
CA ARG A 102 12.56 2.46 4.60
C ARG A 102 12.28 1.20 5.43
N HIS A 103 11.31 1.25 6.34
CA HIS A 103 10.90 0.10 7.15
C HIS A 103 10.37 -1.05 6.29
N ARG A 104 9.56 -0.72 5.30
CA ARG A 104 8.97 -1.68 4.36
C ARG A 104 10.02 -2.55 3.63
N TYR A 105 11.23 -2.02 3.45
CA TYR A 105 12.37 -2.71 2.84
C TYR A 105 13.41 -3.17 3.85
N GLY A 106 13.12 -3.12 5.14
CA GLY A 106 14.03 -3.57 6.19
C GLY A 106 15.26 -2.66 6.38
N LEU A 107 15.24 -1.43 5.86
CA LEU A 107 16.37 -0.48 5.94
C LEU A 107 16.43 0.25 7.29
N VAL A 108 15.36 0.25 8.04
CA VAL A 108 15.26 0.81 9.40
C VAL A 108 14.40 -0.10 10.27
N PRO A 109 14.66 -0.15 11.59
CA PRO A 109 13.83 -0.95 12.49
C PRO A 109 12.41 -0.36 12.60
N GLY A 110 11.44 -1.23 12.92
CA GLY A 110 10.09 -0.82 13.30
C GLY A 110 10.01 -0.42 14.78
N ASP A 111 8.80 -0.08 15.23
CA ASP A 111 8.53 0.21 16.63
C ASP A 111 8.65 -1.08 17.47
N PRO A 112 9.53 -1.10 18.49
CA PRO A 112 9.66 -2.26 19.39
C PRO A 112 8.35 -2.68 20.07
N ALA A 113 7.44 -1.74 20.30
CA ALA A 113 6.13 -2.03 20.92
C ALA A 113 5.26 -2.98 20.08
N VAL A 114 5.47 -3.04 18.76
CA VAL A 114 4.74 -3.92 17.85
C VAL A 114 5.58 -5.07 17.29
N ALA A 115 6.79 -5.28 17.77
CA ALA A 115 7.72 -6.30 17.24
C ALA A 115 7.12 -7.72 17.23
N LEU A 116 6.35 -8.08 18.25
CA LEU A 116 5.65 -9.37 18.30
C LEU A 116 4.57 -9.51 17.22
N ILE A 117 3.90 -8.41 16.89
CA ILE A 117 2.92 -8.37 15.78
C ILE A 117 3.65 -8.56 14.46
N GLU A 118 4.74 -7.83 14.22
CA GLU A 118 5.57 -7.98 13.03
C GLU A 118 6.07 -9.42 12.85
N THR A 119 6.54 -10.04 13.93
CA THR A 119 6.96 -11.46 13.90
C THR A 119 5.83 -12.38 13.47
N ARG A 120 4.60 -12.18 13.95
CA ARG A 120 3.44 -12.96 13.52
C ARG A 120 3.10 -12.72 12.04
N LEU A 121 3.29 -11.50 11.53
CA LEU A 121 3.00 -11.14 10.15
C LEU A 121 4.02 -11.72 9.15
N THR A 122 5.26 -12.01 9.57
CA THR A 122 6.25 -12.68 8.70
C THR A 122 5.81 -14.07 8.25
N ALA A 123 4.97 -14.75 9.04
CA ALA A 123 4.38 -16.02 8.67
C ALA A 123 3.31 -15.89 7.57
N GLN A 124 2.96 -14.67 7.16
CA GLN A 124 1.93 -14.38 6.16
C GLN A 124 0.60 -15.09 6.50
N PRO A 125 0.02 -14.84 7.68
CA PRO A 125 -1.13 -15.57 8.18
C PRO A 125 -2.34 -15.41 7.23
N PRO A 126 -3.13 -16.49 7.03
CA PRO A 126 -4.31 -16.41 6.18
C PRO A 126 -5.42 -15.58 6.83
N ILE A 127 -6.34 -15.10 5.99
CA ILE A 127 -7.56 -14.41 6.41
C ILE A 127 -8.71 -15.39 6.32
N SER A 128 -9.35 -15.68 7.47
CA SER A 128 -10.42 -16.66 7.58
C SER A 128 -11.83 -16.05 7.61
N VAL A 129 -11.94 -14.74 7.78
CA VAL A 129 -13.23 -14.05 7.73
C VAL A 129 -13.74 -13.93 6.30
N ALA A 130 -15.06 -13.77 6.14
CA ALA A 130 -15.64 -13.49 4.83
C ALA A 130 -14.99 -12.23 4.22
N ALA A 131 -14.58 -12.31 2.96
CA ALA A 131 -13.83 -11.24 2.33
C ALA A 131 -14.24 -10.99 0.87
N ILE A 132 -14.25 -9.71 0.48
CA ILE A 132 -14.27 -9.27 -0.91
C ILE A 132 -12.96 -8.53 -1.16
N THR A 133 -12.22 -8.95 -2.20
CA THR A 133 -11.05 -8.22 -2.66
C THR A 133 -11.34 -7.55 -3.99
N ILE A 134 -10.76 -6.36 -4.19
CA ILE A 134 -11.06 -5.50 -5.32
C ILE A 134 -9.78 -5.06 -6.00
N ASP A 135 -9.70 -5.21 -7.33
CA ASP A 135 -8.67 -4.63 -8.18
C ASP A 135 -9.29 -3.62 -9.15
N GLY A 136 -8.50 -2.63 -9.54
CA GLY A 136 -8.79 -1.77 -10.68
C GLY A 136 -8.00 -2.24 -11.90
N THR A 137 -8.66 -2.43 -13.06
CA THR A 137 -7.96 -2.87 -14.29
C THR A 137 -7.05 -1.79 -14.88
N GLY A 138 -7.21 -0.53 -14.42
CA GLY A 138 -6.38 0.62 -14.78
C GLY A 138 -5.37 1.02 -13.70
N ASP A 139 -5.06 0.13 -12.73
CA ASP A 139 -4.06 0.42 -11.70
C ASP A 139 -2.66 0.58 -12.33
N GLY A 140 -2.06 1.75 -12.13
CA GLY A 140 -0.73 2.08 -12.66
C GLY A 140 0.44 1.55 -11.82
N VAL A 141 0.16 0.87 -10.69
CA VAL A 141 1.18 0.35 -9.76
C VAL A 141 1.14 -1.16 -9.66
N SER A 142 -0.04 -1.70 -9.43
CA SER A 142 -0.26 -3.12 -9.17
C SER A 142 -0.93 -3.78 -10.36
N GLY A 143 -0.47 -4.95 -10.74
CA GLY A 143 -1.23 -5.81 -11.63
C GLY A 143 -2.37 -6.51 -10.88
N SER A 144 -3.04 -7.47 -11.54
CA SER A 144 -4.09 -8.27 -10.91
C SER A 144 -3.57 -9.00 -9.67
N THR A 145 -4.35 -8.96 -8.60
CA THR A 145 -4.05 -9.62 -7.32
C THR A 145 -4.79 -10.94 -7.13
N LYS A 146 -5.41 -11.49 -8.19
CA LYS A 146 -6.13 -12.78 -8.16
C LYS A 146 -5.34 -13.93 -7.51
N GLN A 147 -4.02 -13.96 -7.71
CA GLN A 147 -3.13 -14.97 -7.10
C GLN A 147 -3.12 -14.90 -5.56
N HIS A 148 -3.58 -13.81 -4.96
CA HIS A 148 -3.71 -13.70 -3.52
C HIS A 148 -4.92 -14.47 -2.95
N ALA A 149 -5.82 -15.02 -3.79
CA ALA A 149 -6.97 -15.81 -3.35
C ALA A 149 -6.57 -16.93 -2.38
N LYS A 150 -5.40 -17.55 -2.58
CA LYS A 150 -4.82 -18.57 -1.68
C LYS A 150 -4.54 -18.09 -0.24
N ARG A 151 -4.56 -16.79 0.01
CA ARG A 151 -4.38 -16.19 1.34
C ARG A 151 -5.70 -16.07 2.12
N PHE A 152 -6.83 -16.36 1.46
CA PHE A 152 -8.16 -16.30 2.06
C PHE A 152 -8.68 -17.72 2.23
N THR A 153 -8.92 -18.14 3.48
CA THR A 153 -9.40 -19.50 3.82
C THR A 153 -10.87 -19.54 4.17
N GLY A 154 -11.50 -18.39 4.39
CA GLY A 154 -12.95 -18.23 4.52
C GLY A 154 -13.64 -17.96 3.18
N PRO A 155 -14.95 -17.66 3.18
CA PRO A 155 -15.67 -17.24 1.98
C PRO A 155 -14.97 -16.03 1.34
N HIS A 156 -14.61 -16.15 0.06
CA HIS A 156 -13.85 -15.11 -0.63
C HIS A 156 -14.37 -14.88 -2.04
N GLU A 157 -14.54 -13.62 -2.40
CA GLU A 157 -14.86 -13.16 -3.75
C GLU A 157 -13.83 -12.15 -4.20
N HIS A 158 -13.38 -12.25 -5.47
CA HIS A 158 -12.51 -11.25 -6.10
C HIS A 158 -13.29 -10.50 -7.17
N ARG A 159 -13.23 -9.17 -7.12
CA ARG A 159 -13.90 -8.28 -8.07
C ARG A 159 -12.89 -7.39 -8.79
N GLU A 160 -13.14 -7.11 -10.07
CA GLU A 160 -12.38 -6.16 -10.86
C GLU A 160 -13.29 -5.02 -11.29
N PHE A 161 -12.83 -3.77 -11.13
CA PHE A 161 -13.50 -2.58 -11.62
C PHE A 161 -12.80 -2.10 -12.88
N ASP A 162 -13.55 -2.03 -13.98
CA ASP A 162 -12.97 -1.61 -15.25
C ASP A 162 -12.46 -0.17 -15.19
N ARG A 163 -11.24 0.04 -15.69
CA ARG A 163 -10.52 1.32 -15.74
C ARG A 163 -10.35 2.03 -14.39
N ALA A 164 -10.74 1.44 -13.28
CA ALA A 164 -10.41 1.98 -11.97
C ALA A 164 -8.89 1.87 -11.73
N GLY A 165 -8.33 2.90 -11.12
CA GLY A 165 -6.92 2.93 -10.80
C GLY A 165 -6.62 2.36 -9.42
N HIS A 166 -5.45 2.67 -8.88
CA HIS A 166 -5.03 2.30 -7.53
C HIS A 166 -5.94 2.91 -6.47
N ASN A 167 -6.40 4.14 -6.69
CA ASN A 167 -7.44 4.78 -5.91
C ASN A 167 -8.79 4.27 -6.43
N LEU A 168 -9.32 3.25 -5.77
CA LEU A 168 -10.62 2.66 -6.10
C LEU A 168 -11.76 3.61 -5.70
N PRO A 169 -12.89 3.61 -6.44
CA PRO A 169 -14.06 4.46 -6.11
C PRO A 169 -14.74 4.03 -4.79
#